data_ffc87a174b6862ec70cf450a668b3b3b
#
_entry.id   ffc87a174b6862ec70cf450a668b3b3b
#
_cell.length_a   1.000
_cell.length_b   1.000
_cell.length_c   1.000
_cell.angle_alpha   90.00
_cell.angle_beta   90.00
_cell.angle_gamma   90.00
#
_symmetry.space_group_name_H-M   'P 1'
#
loop_
_entity.id
_entity.type
_entity.pdbx_description
1 polymer ?
#
loop_
_entity_poly.entity_id
_entity_poly.type
_entity_poly.pdbx_seq_one_letter_code
_entity_poly.pdbx_strand_id
1 'polypeptide(L)'
;IDVAESNVKVAMTPTFVGCPAIDYMKNDIIEVLQKHGIKEVKVDVNFAQSWNSNKITEKGRQALKEFGLAPPPKHNLIVDLDILQHVKCPNCGSTNTELRSPFGPTACRSIHHCFDCKETFEQFKPL
;
A
#
# COMPACT_ATOMS: atom_id res chain seq x y z
N ILE A 1 3.18 13.38 -12.94
CA ILE A 1 4.59 13.53 -13.28
C ILE A 1 4.65 14.47 -14.47
N ASP A 2 5.33 15.59 -14.29
CA ASP A 2 5.60 16.56 -15.36
C ASP A 2 7.06 16.44 -15.78
N VAL A 3 7.31 16.33 -17.07
CA VAL A 3 8.65 16.19 -17.64
C VAL A 3 8.93 17.37 -18.58
N ALA A 4 9.96 18.14 -18.29
CA ALA A 4 10.43 19.23 -19.13
C ALA A 4 11.93 19.08 -19.38
N GLU A 5 12.30 18.75 -20.61
CA GLU A 5 13.69 18.52 -21.08
C GLU A 5 14.50 17.57 -20.19
N SER A 6 15.27 18.09 -19.22
CA SER A 6 16.04 17.27 -18.25
C SER A 6 15.54 17.37 -16.80
N ASN A 7 14.40 18.03 -16.58
CA ASN A 7 13.83 18.28 -15.26
C ASN A 7 12.53 17.50 -15.09
N VAL A 8 12.39 16.80 -13.98
CA VAL A 8 11.18 16.04 -13.66
C VAL A 8 10.61 16.49 -12.31
N LYS A 9 9.32 16.81 -12.32
CA LYS A 9 8.56 17.09 -11.14
C LYS A 9 7.61 15.93 -10.85
N VAL A 10 7.74 15.32 -9.68
CA VAL A 10 6.90 14.21 -9.21
C VAL A 10 6.03 14.71 -8.06
N ALA A 11 4.72 14.59 -8.21
CA ALA A 11 3.77 14.76 -7.11
C ALA A 11 3.43 13.38 -6.53
N MET A 12 3.82 13.15 -5.28
CA MET A 12 3.55 11.91 -4.55
C MET A 12 2.37 12.10 -3.60
N THR A 13 1.36 11.24 -3.69
CA THR A 13 0.24 11.20 -2.75
C THR A 13 0.41 9.99 -1.83
N PRO A 14 0.86 10.17 -0.58
CA PRO A 14 1.02 9.05 0.34
C PRO A 14 -0.33 8.53 0.86
N THR A 15 -0.32 7.29 1.30
CA THR A 15 -1.50 6.63 1.88
C THR A 15 -1.81 7.10 3.29
N PHE A 16 -0.81 7.55 4.01
CA PHE A 16 -0.91 7.94 5.43
C PHE A 16 -0.05 9.17 5.73
N VAL A 17 -0.65 10.19 6.33
CA VAL A 17 0.00 11.51 6.56
C VAL A 17 1.22 11.41 7.49
N GLY A 18 1.19 10.54 8.48
CA GLY A 18 2.26 10.35 9.47
C GLY A 18 3.22 9.20 9.16
N CYS A 19 3.35 8.77 7.91
CA CYS A 19 4.21 7.64 7.56
C CYS A 19 5.70 8.03 7.63
N PRO A 20 6.51 7.38 8.47
CA PRO A 20 7.95 7.68 8.58
C PRO A 20 8.73 7.32 7.30
N ALA A 21 8.14 6.50 6.41
CA ALA A 21 8.78 6.11 5.15
C ALA A 21 8.66 7.16 4.03
N ILE A 22 7.97 8.28 4.24
CA ILE A 22 7.76 9.31 3.19
C ILE A 22 9.09 9.84 2.67
N ASP A 23 10.01 10.18 3.57
CA ASP A 23 11.31 10.71 3.16
C ASP A 23 12.17 9.65 2.46
N TYR A 24 12.10 8.40 2.90
CA TYR A 24 12.75 7.29 2.22
C TYR A 24 12.22 7.14 0.78
N MET A 25 10.90 7.12 0.60
CA MET A 25 10.28 7.00 -0.72
C MET A 25 10.65 8.18 -1.64
N LYS A 26 10.71 9.41 -1.11
CA LYS A 26 11.15 10.59 -1.87
C LYS A 26 12.59 10.43 -2.37
N ASN A 27 13.48 10.00 -1.48
CA ASN A 27 14.90 9.82 -1.81
C ASN A 27 15.09 8.70 -2.84
N ASP A 28 14.35 7.60 -2.71
CA ASP A 28 14.38 6.48 -3.65
C ASP A 28 13.92 6.91 -5.06
N ILE A 29 12.84 7.68 -5.16
CA ILE A 29 12.36 8.24 -6.43
C ILE A 29 13.44 9.12 -7.07
N ILE A 30 14.07 9.99 -6.29
CA ILE A 30 15.14 10.88 -6.79
C ILE A 30 16.31 10.05 -7.29
N GLU A 31 16.77 9.09 -6.51
CA GLU A 31 17.92 8.24 -6.86
C GLU A 31 17.66 7.43 -8.12
N VAL A 32 16.49 6.79 -8.24
CA VAL A 32 16.12 6.00 -9.41
C VAL A 32 16.07 6.87 -10.67
N LEU A 33 15.46 8.04 -10.61
CA LEU A 33 15.35 8.94 -11.76
C LEU A 33 16.71 9.51 -12.16
N GLN A 34 17.57 9.83 -11.20
CA GLN A 34 18.94 10.29 -11.47
C GLN A 34 19.80 9.19 -12.14
N LYS A 35 19.64 7.92 -11.74
CA LYS A 35 20.29 6.77 -12.41
C LYS A 35 19.86 6.61 -13.86
N HIS A 36 18.65 7.07 -14.21
CA HIS A 36 18.15 7.10 -15.57
C HIS A 36 18.55 8.37 -16.36
N GLY A 37 19.46 9.19 -15.83
CA GLY A 37 20.04 10.35 -16.52
C GLY A 37 19.28 11.66 -16.35
N ILE A 38 18.28 11.71 -15.47
CA ILE A 38 17.53 12.93 -15.17
C ILE A 38 18.34 13.75 -14.18
N LYS A 39 18.73 14.98 -14.56
CA LYS A 39 19.62 15.82 -13.76
C LYS A 39 18.91 16.48 -12.58
N GLU A 40 17.72 17.00 -12.79
CA GLU A 40 16.94 17.67 -11.77
C GLU A 40 15.63 16.93 -11.51
N VAL A 41 15.49 16.45 -10.29
CA VAL A 41 14.27 15.75 -9.82
C VAL A 41 13.73 16.47 -8.62
N LYS A 42 12.49 16.93 -8.70
CA LYS A 42 11.76 17.50 -7.56
C LYS A 42 10.60 16.60 -7.18
N VAL A 43 10.57 16.15 -5.93
CA VAL A 43 9.48 15.34 -5.39
C VAL A 43 8.71 16.14 -4.35
N ASP A 44 7.49 16.50 -4.68
CA ASP A 44 6.56 17.19 -3.78
C ASP A 44 5.55 16.19 -3.21
N VAL A 45 5.27 16.29 -1.91
CA VAL A 45 4.21 15.50 -1.27
C VAL A 45 2.91 16.29 -1.32
N ASN A 46 1.87 15.68 -1.89
CA ASN A 46 0.58 16.32 -2.07
C ASN A 46 -0.53 15.53 -1.35
N PHE A 47 -1.20 16.18 -0.42
CA PHE A 47 -2.34 15.65 0.33
C PHE A 47 -3.69 16.21 -0.14
N ALA A 48 -3.72 17.06 -1.16
CA ALA A 48 -4.96 17.66 -1.66
C ALA A 48 -5.92 16.64 -2.28
N GLN A 49 -5.38 15.53 -2.78
CA GLN A 49 -6.19 14.40 -3.23
C GLN A 49 -6.11 13.27 -2.22
N SER A 50 -7.26 12.86 -1.69
CA SER A 50 -7.33 11.68 -0.84
C SER A 50 -6.88 10.45 -1.62
N TRP A 51 -5.89 9.75 -1.09
CA TRP A 51 -5.56 8.42 -1.56
C TRP A 51 -6.55 7.42 -0.98
N ASN A 52 -6.94 6.42 -1.75
CA ASN A 52 -7.67 5.27 -1.26
C ASN A 52 -7.12 3.98 -1.89
N SER A 53 -7.35 2.86 -1.25
CA SER A 53 -6.81 1.57 -1.66
C SER A 53 -7.40 1.03 -2.98
N ASN A 54 -8.49 1.60 -3.48
CA ASN A 54 -9.03 1.28 -4.80
C ASN A 54 -8.10 1.72 -5.95
N LYS A 55 -7.19 2.68 -5.68
CA LYS A 55 -6.19 3.15 -6.65
C LYS A 55 -5.03 2.16 -6.84
N ILE A 56 -4.92 1.13 -6.00
CA ILE A 56 -3.91 0.08 -6.18
C ILE A 56 -4.21 -0.68 -7.48
N THR A 57 -3.24 -0.68 -8.39
CA THR A 57 -3.34 -1.41 -9.66
C THR A 57 -3.37 -2.93 -9.43
N GLU A 58 -3.86 -3.69 -10.39
CA GLU A 58 -3.84 -5.17 -10.29
C GLU A 58 -2.40 -5.70 -10.16
N LYS A 59 -1.44 -5.10 -10.84
CA LYS A 59 0.00 -5.40 -10.67
C LYS A 59 0.46 -5.15 -9.22
N GLY A 60 0.03 -4.04 -8.62
CA GLY A 60 0.34 -3.72 -7.22
C GLY A 60 -0.32 -4.71 -6.24
N ARG A 61 -1.57 -5.13 -6.50
CA ARG A 61 -2.27 -6.15 -5.70
C ARG A 61 -1.56 -7.50 -5.77
N GLN A 62 -1.13 -7.89 -6.96
CA GLN A 62 -0.37 -9.12 -7.15
C GLN A 62 0.97 -9.08 -6.42
N ALA A 63 1.71 -7.98 -6.51
CA ALA A 63 2.98 -7.80 -5.80
C ALA A 63 2.81 -7.86 -4.27
N LEU A 64 1.73 -7.27 -3.71
CA LEU A 64 1.41 -7.40 -2.29
C LEU A 64 1.20 -8.87 -1.90
N LYS A 65 0.44 -9.62 -2.70
CA LYS A 65 0.16 -11.03 -2.46
C LYS A 65 1.43 -11.90 -2.53
N GLU A 66 2.30 -11.65 -3.51
CA GLU A 66 3.59 -12.35 -3.66
C GLU A 66 4.52 -12.05 -2.48
N PHE A 67 4.41 -10.87 -1.89
CA PHE A 67 5.13 -10.50 -0.67
C PHE A 67 4.53 -11.12 0.61
N GLY A 68 3.40 -11.83 0.52
CA GLY A 68 2.70 -12.43 1.66
C GLY A 68 1.74 -11.49 2.40
N LEU A 69 1.44 -10.33 1.79
CA LEU A 69 0.44 -9.39 2.30
C LEU A 69 -0.90 -9.61 1.59
N ALA A 70 -1.98 -9.73 2.35
CA ALA A 70 -3.31 -9.72 1.76
C ALA A 70 -3.63 -8.32 1.22
N PRO A 71 -3.93 -8.17 -0.08
CA PRO A 71 -4.32 -6.89 -0.64
C PRO A 71 -5.69 -6.47 -0.10
N PRO A 72 -5.94 -5.16 0.06
CA PRO A 72 -7.23 -4.67 0.51
C PRO A 72 -8.33 -4.98 -0.52
N PRO A 73 -9.54 -5.33 -0.08
CA PRO A 73 -10.67 -5.46 -1.00
C PRO A 73 -11.00 -4.11 -1.64
N LYS A 74 -11.65 -4.13 -2.81
CA LYS A 74 -12.25 -2.92 -3.37
C LYS A 74 -13.50 -2.58 -2.53
N HIS A 75 -13.65 -1.31 -2.19
CA HIS A 75 -14.75 -0.85 -1.33
C HIS A 75 -15.39 0.44 -1.87
N ASN A 76 -16.63 0.68 -1.51
CA ASN A 76 -17.37 1.90 -1.83
C ASN A 76 -17.19 2.88 -0.67
N LEU A 77 -16.14 3.71 -0.67
CA LEU A 77 -15.88 4.88 0.20
C LEU A 77 -16.25 4.76 1.71
N ILE A 78 -17.10 3.84 2.10
CA ILE A 78 -17.47 3.51 3.48
C ILE A 78 -16.73 2.21 3.82
N VAL A 79 -15.69 2.31 4.64
CA VAL A 79 -14.99 1.13 5.17
C VAL A 79 -15.79 0.62 6.36
N ASP A 80 -16.60 -0.40 6.14
CA ASP A 80 -17.27 -1.11 7.22
C ASP A 80 -16.25 -2.05 7.92
N LEU A 81 -16.38 -2.22 9.24
CA LEU A 81 -15.53 -3.12 10.02
C LEU A 81 -15.60 -4.57 9.52
N ASP A 82 -16.70 -4.96 8.91
CA ASP A 82 -16.88 -6.28 8.29
C ASP A 82 -15.85 -6.56 7.18
N ILE A 83 -15.37 -5.53 6.48
CA ILE A 83 -14.33 -5.66 5.44
C ILE A 83 -13.00 -6.14 6.03
N LEU A 84 -12.75 -5.85 7.31
CA LEU A 84 -11.56 -6.31 8.02
C LEU A 84 -11.72 -7.73 8.58
N GLN A 85 -12.93 -8.27 8.68
CA GLN A 85 -13.17 -9.58 9.29
C GLN A 85 -12.99 -10.74 8.30
N HIS A 86 -13.33 -10.53 7.01
CA HIS A 86 -13.34 -11.58 5.99
C HIS A 86 -12.24 -11.35 4.95
N VAL A 87 -11.02 -11.70 5.29
CA VAL A 87 -9.83 -11.49 4.44
C VAL A 87 -9.36 -12.81 3.86
N LYS A 88 -9.18 -12.85 2.53
CA LYS A 88 -8.65 -14.03 1.86
C LYS A 88 -7.19 -14.25 2.21
N CYS A 89 -6.85 -15.45 2.71
CA CYS A 89 -5.48 -15.82 3.03
C CYS A 89 -4.58 -15.74 1.78
N PRO A 90 -3.45 -15.01 1.81
CA PRO A 90 -2.55 -14.90 0.67
C PRO A 90 -1.82 -16.22 0.37
N ASN A 91 -1.65 -17.10 1.37
CA ASN A 91 -0.92 -18.37 1.23
C ASN A 91 -1.76 -19.48 0.58
N CYS A 92 -2.94 -19.77 1.15
CA CYS A 92 -3.78 -20.90 0.69
C CYS A 92 -5.05 -20.47 -0.05
N GLY A 93 -5.37 -19.17 -0.05
CA GLY A 93 -6.57 -18.64 -0.70
C GLY A 93 -7.87 -18.86 0.07
N SER A 94 -7.84 -19.43 1.27
CA SER A 94 -9.03 -19.66 2.11
C SER A 94 -9.64 -18.34 2.61
N THR A 95 -10.96 -18.35 2.78
CA THR A 95 -11.73 -17.30 3.44
C THR A 95 -12.03 -17.62 4.91
N ASN A 96 -11.60 -18.79 5.39
CA ASN A 96 -11.73 -19.20 6.79
C ASN A 96 -10.63 -18.53 7.64
N THR A 97 -10.77 -17.23 7.82
CA THR A 97 -9.78 -16.36 8.47
C THR A 97 -10.44 -15.50 9.54
N GLU A 98 -9.65 -15.05 10.51
CA GLU A 98 -10.11 -14.21 11.60
C GLU A 98 -9.14 -13.03 11.81
N LEU A 99 -9.69 -11.85 12.08
CA LEU A 99 -8.92 -10.69 12.52
C LEU A 99 -8.40 -10.92 13.95
N ARG A 100 -7.09 -10.95 14.13
CA ARG A 100 -6.43 -11.06 15.44
C ARG A 100 -6.14 -9.71 16.05
N SER A 101 -5.71 -8.76 15.21
CA SER A 101 -5.45 -7.39 15.66
C SER A 101 -5.70 -6.41 14.50
N PRO A 102 -6.42 -5.30 14.75
CA PRO A 102 -6.56 -4.23 13.78
C PRO A 102 -5.26 -3.43 13.58
N PHE A 103 -4.23 -3.69 14.41
CA PHE A 103 -2.92 -3.04 14.33
C PHE A 103 -1.83 -4.10 14.13
N GLY A 104 -1.07 -3.96 13.06
CA GLY A 104 0.12 -4.75 12.74
C GLY A 104 1.40 -4.00 13.13
N PRO A 105 2.55 -4.41 12.58
CA PRO A 105 3.84 -3.74 12.78
C PRO A 105 3.82 -2.27 12.34
N THR A 106 2.89 -1.91 11.46
CA THR A 106 2.64 -0.54 11.01
C THR A 106 1.15 -0.23 11.11
N ALA A 107 0.80 1.05 11.24
CA ALA A 107 -0.58 1.51 11.36
C ALA A 107 -1.47 1.16 10.14
N CYS A 108 -0.86 0.97 8.96
CA CYS A 108 -1.54 0.62 7.73
C CYS A 108 -1.80 -0.89 7.54
N ARG A 109 -1.41 -1.73 8.51
CA ARG A 109 -1.58 -3.18 8.45
C ARG A 109 -2.42 -3.69 9.61
N SER A 110 -3.13 -4.82 9.38
CA SER A 110 -3.84 -5.62 10.38
C SER A 110 -3.29 -7.04 10.37
N ILE A 111 -3.48 -7.76 11.47
CA ILE A 111 -3.01 -9.15 11.64
C ILE A 111 -4.21 -10.08 11.60
N HIS A 112 -4.11 -11.14 10.80
CA HIS A 112 -5.13 -12.16 10.61
C HIS A 112 -4.55 -13.56 10.83
N HIS A 113 -5.41 -14.51 11.16
CA HIS A 113 -5.09 -15.94 11.24
C HIS A 113 -5.95 -16.73 10.28
N CYS A 114 -5.35 -17.66 9.56
CA CYS A 114 -6.05 -18.60 8.68
C CYS A 114 -6.23 -19.94 9.41
N PHE A 115 -7.47 -20.38 9.57
CA PHE A 115 -7.76 -21.66 10.23
C PHE A 115 -7.47 -22.88 9.36
N ASP A 116 -7.34 -22.72 8.05
CA ASP A 116 -7.08 -23.84 7.15
C ASP A 116 -5.59 -24.17 7.04
N CYS A 117 -4.74 -23.19 6.72
CA CYS A 117 -3.29 -23.41 6.69
C CYS A 117 -2.56 -23.12 7.99
N LYS A 118 -3.26 -22.64 9.02
CA LYS A 118 -2.73 -22.29 10.35
C LYS A 118 -1.73 -21.15 10.39
N GLU A 119 -1.55 -20.44 9.26
CA GLU A 119 -0.63 -19.32 9.16
C GLU A 119 -1.25 -18.01 9.66
N THR A 120 -0.40 -17.20 10.26
CA THR A 120 -0.72 -15.81 10.57
C THR A 120 -0.19 -14.93 9.45
N PHE A 121 -0.99 -13.99 8.97
CA PHE A 121 -0.62 -13.11 7.86
C PHE A 121 -1.08 -11.68 8.13
N GLU A 122 -0.51 -10.75 7.41
CA GLU A 122 -0.90 -9.34 7.47
C GLU A 122 -1.76 -8.95 6.28
N GLN A 123 -2.69 -8.03 6.51
CA GLN A 123 -3.45 -7.36 5.46
C GLN A 123 -3.05 -5.90 5.39
N PHE A 124 -2.87 -5.37 4.19
CA PHE A 124 -2.87 -3.94 3.97
C PHE A 124 -4.31 -3.42 4.10
N LYS A 125 -4.55 -2.55 5.08
CA LYS A 125 -5.91 -2.08 5.39
C LYS A 125 -6.54 -1.30 4.24
N PRO A 126 -7.84 -1.46 3.99
CA PRO A 126 -8.57 -0.56 3.10
C PRO A 126 -8.54 0.87 3.70
N LEU A 127 -8.22 1.85 2.86
CA LEU A 127 -8.08 3.27 3.21
C LEU A 127 -8.87 4.13 2.23
#